data_107b286064b86f7083bf183f712d68ee
#
_entry.id   107b286064b86f7083bf183f712d68ee
#
_cell.length_a   1.000
_cell.length_b   1.000
_cell.length_c   1.000
_cell.angle_alpha   90.00
_cell.angle_beta   90.00
_cell.angle_gamma   90.00
#
_symmetry.space_group_name_H-M   'P 1'
#
loop_
_entity.id
_entity.type
_entity.pdbx_description
1 polymer ?
#
loop_
_entity_poly.entity_id
_entity_poly.type
_entity_poly.pdbx_seq_one_letter_code
_entity_poly.pdbx_strand_id
1 'polypeptide(L)'
;VLAQAPRQFDALHLLGVIARQRGDAAAAADLIRDALQVDPSQARAHCNLGAALQDLGQPQAALDNYDQALHLDPRYALAWDNRGNALRRLGRLDDALASYEQALGLRHDAAETWCHRAIVLNDLGRFDDAAASAGRALQLRAAYPDALLALGNALQALERFDEACAAYERALAKTPRADIWCARGSALKKSGNLDAALDSYERALALDPDYALAQHYRANTLRALGRKPEAIAAYRAALALGADATEVGFALAALGEGALPASAPPDYIKGLFDQYAGHFDQHLVEVLAYRTPALLDALLRAHLAGMQDEVLDLGCGTGLCAPFLRPLARCLTGVDLSQRMLDKARASNLYDALACADIGDFLAGDEQAGRYGLVLAADVFVYIGDLASVFAGVAQALQARGWFAFSVEAPTGNDGDGASATSGYAITPSNRFTHATAYIERLAAQHGFVAVETRAAALRREHGREVAGHLVLLRRT
;
A
#
# COMPACT_ATOMS: atom_id res chain seq x y z
N VAL A 1 44.63 -19.49 27.57
CA VAL A 1 45.31 -19.23 26.30
C VAL A 1 45.64 -17.74 26.17
N LEU A 2 44.66 -16.82 26.19
CA LEU A 2 44.91 -15.36 26.01
C LEU A 2 45.75 -14.76 27.12
N ALA A 3 45.75 -15.29 28.33
CA ALA A 3 46.67 -14.86 29.39
C ALA A 3 48.16 -15.14 29.06
N GLN A 4 48.42 -16.13 28.22
CA GLN A 4 49.78 -16.52 27.81
C GLN A 4 50.12 -16.05 26.39
N ALA A 5 49.14 -15.91 25.52
CA ALA A 5 49.24 -15.43 24.14
C ALA A 5 48.07 -14.47 23.82
N PRO A 6 48.17 -13.19 24.18
CA PRO A 6 47.06 -12.24 24.07
C PRO A 6 46.56 -12.01 22.63
N ARG A 7 47.36 -12.30 21.64
CA ARG A 7 47.07 -12.15 20.20
C ARG A 7 47.01 -13.49 19.46
N GLN A 8 46.29 -14.46 20.02
CA GLN A 8 46.04 -15.70 19.30
C GLN A 8 44.72 -15.64 18.54
N PHE A 9 44.75 -15.73 17.22
CA PHE A 9 43.60 -15.62 16.32
C PHE A 9 42.45 -16.51 16.78
N ASP A 10 42.66 -17.83 16.88
CA ASP A 10 41.63 -18.81 17.19
C ASP A 10 40.93 -18.53 18.53
N ALA A 11 41.73 -18.12 19.54
CA ALA A 11 41.15 -17.81 20.85
C ALA A 11 40.31 -16.56 20.84
N LEU A 12 40.74 -15.48 20.15
CA LEU A 12 39.96 -14.23 20.03
C LEU A 12 38.72 -14.50 19.19
N HIS A 13 38.83 -15.15 18.04
CA HIS A 13 37.70 -15.47 17.18
C HIS A 13 36.64 -16.31 17.89
N LEU A 14 37.06 -17.39 18.58
CA LEU A 14 36.15 -18.28 19.29
C LEU A 14 35.45 -17.56 20.47
N LEU A 15 36.16 -16.72 21.22
CA LEU A 15 35.55 -15.90 22.27
C LEU A 15 34.54 -14.91 21.70
N GLY A 16 34.82 -14.29 20.54
CA GLY A 16 33.85 -13.44 19.84
C GLY A 16 32.59 -14.21 19.44
N VAL A 17 32.73 -15.44 18.89
CA VAL A 17 31.57 -16.30 18.60
C VAL A 17 30.76 -16.63 19.86
N ILE A 18 31.42 -16.93 20.98
CA ILE A 18 30.77 -17.20 22.27
C ILE A 18 30.08 -15.97 22.81
N ALA A 19 30.70 -14.78 22.71
CA ALA A 19 30.09 -13.51 23.14
C ALA A 19 28.80 -13.25 22.37
N ARG A 20 28.81 -13.44 21.04
CA ARG A 20 27.61 -13.31 20.19
C ARG A 20 26.51 -14.29 20.62
N GLN A 21 26.82 -15.56 20.87
CA GLN A 21 25.87 -16.56 21.36
C GLN A 21 25.25 -16.22 22.71
N ARG A 22 25.95 -15.43 23.54
CA ARG A 22 25.45 -14.90 24.82
C ARG A 22 24.67 -13.59 24.68
N GLY A 23 24.49 -13.09 23.44
CA GLY A 23 23.77 -11.83 23.17
C GLY A 23 24.64 -10.58 23.27
N ASP A 24 25.94 -10.70 23.55
CA ASP A 24 26.87 -9.56 23.59
C ASP A 24 27.49 -9.34 22.22
N ALA A 25 26.71 -8.72 21.33
CA ALA A 25 27.13 -8.45 19.96
C ALA A 25 28.27 -7.41 19.90
N ALA A 26 28.37 -6.49 20.86
CA ALA A 26 29.43 -5.48 20.89
C ALA A 26 30.79 -6.14 21.22
N ALA A 27 30.86 -6.89 22.32
CA ALA A 27 32.08 -7.65 22.66
C ALA A 27 32.45 -8.67 21.56
N ALA A 28 31.45 -9.28 20.90
CA ALA A 28 31.68 -10.16 19.78
C ALA A 28 32.39 -9.46 18.62
N ALA A 29 31.87 -8.28 18.22
CA ALA A 29 32.45 -7.51 17.13
C ALA A 29 33.90 -7.06 17.44
N ASP A 30 34.18 -6.62 18.65
CA ASP A 30 35.50 -6.16 19.06
C ASP A 30 36.51 -7.33 19.07
N LEU A 31 36.15 -8.46 19.68
CA LEU A 31 37.00 -9.65 19.73
C LEU A 31 37.32 -10.23 18.33
N ILE A 32 36.30 -10.26 17.45
CA ILE A 32 36.51 -10.78 16.09
C ILE A 32 37.33 -9.77 15.27
N ARG A 33 37.17 -8.48 15.49
CA ARG A 33 37.99 -7.44 14.85
C ARG A 33 39.47 -7.55 15.28
N ASP A 34 39.73 -7.80 16.56
CA ASP A 34 41.07 -8.05 17.07
C ASP A 34 41.68 -9.35 16.47
N ALA A 35 40.86 -10.38 16.31
CA ALA A 35 41.32 -11.61 15.63
C ALA A 35 41.71 -11.31 14.17
N LEU A 36 40.92 -10.53 13.43
CA LEU A 36 41.18 -10.14 12.04
C LEU A 36 42.39 -9.19 11.90
N GLN A 37 42.79 -8.48 12.95
CA GLN A 37 44.06 -7.75 12.96
C GLN A 37 45.27 -8.72 13.01
N VAL A 38 45.08 -9.91 13.54
CA VAL A 38 46.11 -10.94 13.56
C VAL A 38 46.18 -11.69 12.23
N ASP A 39 45.00 -12.08 11.72
CA ASP A 39 44.93 -12.77 10.42
C ASP A 39 43.67 -12.30 9.64
N PRO A 40 43.85 -11.36 8.70
CA PRO A 40 42.74 -10.83 7.89
C PRO A 40 42.30 -11.78 6.76
N SER A 41 42.95 -12.89 6.54
CA SER A 41 42.64 -13.82 5.44
C SER A 41 41.54 -14.84 5.78
N GLN A 42 40.94 -14.73 6.94
CA GLN A 42 40.00 -15.71 7.47
C GLN A 42 38.54 -15.38 7.09
N ALA A 43 38.04 -15.97 6.00
CA ALA A 43 36.68 -15.76 5.51
C ALA A 43 35.59 -15.99 6.59
N ARG A 44 35.77 -17.01 7.43
CA ARG A 44 34.81 -17.29 8.55
C ARG A 44 34.78 -16.19 9.58
N ALA A 45 35.90 -15.55 9.89
CA ALA A 45 35.94 -14.46 10.86
C ALA A 45 35.26 -13.22 10.30
N HIS A 46 35.49 -12.87 9.04
CA HIS A 46 34.72 -11.80 8.37
C HIS A 46 33.21 -12.08 8.39
N CYS A 47 32.79 -13.30 8.05
CA CYS A 47 31.38 -13.68 8.10
C CYS A 47 30.77 -13.54 9.52
N ASN A 48 31.52 -13.97 10.56
CA ASN A 48 31.06 -13.85 11.95
C ASN A 48 31.09 -12.40 12.46
N LEU A 49 32.02 -11.55 12.00
CA LEU A 49 32.00 -10.11 12.29
C LEU A 49 30.79 -9.47 11.65
N GLY A 50 30.50 -9.77 10.38
CA GLY A 50 29.30 -9.32 9.70
C GLY A 50 28.02 -9.69 10.47
N ALA A 51 27.95 -10.92 10.98
CA ALA A 51 26.81 -11.36 11.79
C ALA A 51 26.69 -10.61 13.12
N ALA A 52 27.79 -10.31 13.81
CA ALA A 52 27.79 -9.49 15.02
C ALA A 52 27.36 -8.04 14.73
N LEU A 53 27.84 -7.45 13.63
CA LEU A 53 27.45 -6.11 13.18
C LEU A 53 25.98 -6.04 12.80
N GLN A 54 25.43 -7.10 12.24
CA GLN A 54 24.01 -7.20 11.91
C GLN A 54 23.14 -7.25 13.16
N ASP A 55 23.58 -7.96 14.21
CA ASP A 55 22.92 -7.96 15.52
C ASP A 55 22.98 -6.58 16.21
N LEU A 56 24.01 -5.76 15.91
CA LEU A 56 24.15 -4.37 16.35
C LEU A 56 23.32 -3.36 15.52
N GLY A 57 22.55 -3.82 14.52
CA GLY A 57 21.78 -2.91 13.66
C GLY A 57 22.63 -2.13 12.66
N GLN A 58 23.82 -2.64 12.28
CA GLN A 58 24.75 -2.02 11.35
C GLN A 58 24.81 -2.81 10.03
N PRO A 59 23.73 -2.82 9.21
CA PRO A 59 23.64 -3.70 8.05
C PRO A 59 24.65 -3.37 6.94
N GLN A 60 25.06 -2.10 6.77
CA GLN A 60 26.06 -1.75 5.78
C GLN A 60 27.44 -2.29 6.16
N ALA A 61 27.87 -2.09 7.41
CA ALA A 61 29.14 -2.63 7.88
C ALA A 61 29.15 -4.17 7.88
N ALA A 62 28.01 -4.80 8.13
CA ALA A 62 27.86 -6.24 7.99
C ALA A 62 28.04 -6.69 6.53
N LEU A 63 27.43 -5.99 5.57
CA LEU A 63 27.55 -6.24 4.14
C LEU A 63 29.00 -6.20 3.68
N ASP A 64 29.74 -5.15 4.08
CA ASP A 64 31.15 -4.99 3.73
C ASP A 64 31.99 -6.19 4.21
N ASN A 65 31.69 -6.72 5.38
CA ASN A 65 32.38 -7.89 5.93
C ASN A 65 31.97 -9.20 5.23
N TYR A 66 30.69 -9.34 4.82
CA TYR A 66 30.27 -10.47 4.02
C TYR A 66 30.91 -10.45 2.63
N ASP A 67 31.07 -9.28 2.02
CA ASP A 67 31.77 -9.11 0.75
C ASP A 67 33.24 -9.48 0.88
N GLN A 68 33.94 -9.14 1.99
CA GLN A 68 35.29 -9.61 2.26
C GLN A 68 35.37 -11.12 2.47
N ALA A 69 34.40 -11.69 3.19
CA ALA A 69 34.34 -13.15 3.35
C ALA A 69 34.21 -13.89 2.00
N LEU A 70 33.36 -13.34 1.11
CA LEU A 70 33.14 -13.91 -0.23
C LEU A 70 34.26 -13.63 -1.22
N HIS A 71 35.00 -12.53 -1.04
CA HIS A 71 36.26 -12.31 -1.77
C HIS A 71 37.33 -13.37 -1.43
N LEU A 72 37.40 -13.75 -0.15
CA LEU A 72 38.31 -14.77 0.34
C LEU A 72 37.87 -16.20 0.00
N ASP A 73 36.56 -16.47 0.12
CA ASP A 73 35.93 -17.76 -0.21
C ASP A 73 34.63 -17.56 -0.95
N PRO A 74 34.62 -17.49 -2.29
CA PRO A 74 33.41 -17.35 -3.11
C PRO A 74 32.40 -18.51 -2.97
N ARG A 75 32.84 -19.66 -2.41
CA ARG A 75 31.97 -20.83 -2.22
C ARG A 75 31.40 -20.94 -0.80
N TYR A 76 31.51 -19.88 -0.01
CA TYR A 76 30.99 -19.86 1.35
C TYR A 76 29.47 -19.55 1.36
N ALA A 77 28.65 -20.59 1.21
CA ALA A 77 27.17 -20.45 1.10
C ALA A 77 26.52 -19.65 2.24
N LEU A 78 27.02 -19.82 3.49
CA LEU A 78 26.48 -19.07 4.64
C LEU A 78 26.76 -17.56 4.52
N ALA A 79 27.91 -17.17 3.97
CA ALA A 79 28.20 -15.75 3.76
C ALA A 79 27.29 -15.15 2.68
N TRP A 80 26.95 -15.89 1.63
CA TRP A 80 25.97 -15.49 0.64
C TRP A 80 24.57 -15.31 1.25
N ASP A 81 24.10 -16.23 2.09
CA ASP A 81 22.81 -16.13 2.78
C ASP A 81 22.77 -14.91 3.71
N ASN A 82 23.80 -14.74 4.55
CA ASN A 82 23.89 -13.59 5.44
C ASN A 82 24.00 -12.25 4.70
N ARG A 83 24.71 -12.22 3.56
CA ARG A 83 24.76 -11.07 2.65
C ARG A 83 23.37 -10.70 2.16
N GLY A 84 22.59 -11.68 1.74
CA GLY A 84 21.19 -11.49 1.35
C GLY A 84 20.35 -10.88 2.46
N ASN A 85 20.51 -11.36 3.71
CA ASN A 85 19.82 -10.81 4.87
C ASN A 85 20.21 -9.33 5.13
N ALA A 86 21.49 -8.96 5.00
CA ALA A 86 21.95 -7.59 5.14
C ALA A 86 21.39 -6.69 4.04
N LEU A 87 21.42 -7.13 2.79
CA LEU A 87 20.88 -6.41 1.63
C LEU A 87 19.36 -6.18 1.76
N ARG A 88 18.60 -7.18 2.22
CA ARG A 88 17.16 -7.02 2.49
C ARG A 88 16.90 -5.95 3.54
N ARG A 89 17.68 -5.89 4.63
CA ARG A 89 17.57 -4.83 5.65
C ARG A 89 17.90 -3.44 5.10
N LEU A 90 18.72 -3.36 4.05
CA LEU A 90 19.06 -2.13 3.34
C LEU A 90 18.04 -1.76 2.23
N GLY A 91 16.98 -2.57 2.04
CA GLY A 91 15.98 -2.36 1.00
C GLY A 91 16.45 -2.76 -0.41
N ARG A 92 17.66 -3.36 -0.56
CA ARG A 92 18.25 -3.80 -1.83
C ARG A 92 17.75 -5.21 -2.18
N LEU A 93 16.47 -5.31 -2.51
CA LEU A 93 15.77 -6.59 -2.61
C LEU A 93 16.26 -7.48 -3.75
N ASP A 94 16.55 -6.92 -4.92
CA ASP A 94 17.06 -7.69 -6.07
C ASP A 94 18.47 -8.25 -5.80
N ASP A 95 19.34 -7.46 -5.16
CA ASP A 95 20.67 -7.91 -4.77
C ASP A 95 20.60 -9.00 -3.68
N ALA A 96 19.62 -8.89 -2.76
CA ALA A 96 19.35 -9.91 -1.75
C ALA A 96 18.93 -11.22 -2.41
N LEU A 97 17.99 -11.16 -3.36
CA LEU A 97 17.53 -12.32 -4.12
C LEU A 97 18.70 -13.01 -4.83
N ALA A 98 19.52 -12.26 -5.54
CA ALA A 98 20.72 -12.79 -6.22
C ALA A 98 21.68 -13.47 -5.22
N SER A 99 21.86 -12.92 -4.03
CA SER A 99 22.71 -13.51 -2.99
C SER A 99 22.15 -14.85 -2.48
N TYR A 100 20.83 -14.96 -2.25
CA TYR A 100 20.21 -16.24 -1.87
C TYR A 100 20.29 -17.26 -3.01
N GLU A 101 20.19 -16.86 -4.26
CA GLU A 101 20.35 -17.76 -5.40
C GLU A 101 21.78 -18.33 -5.49
N GLN A 102 22.81 -17.53 -5.21
CA GLN A 102 24.19 -18.01 -5.07
C GLN A 102 24.34 -19.00 -3.90
N ALA A 103 23.76 -18.67 -2.75
CA ALA A 103 23.79 -19.57 -1.58
C ALA A 103 23.12 -20.93 -1.89
N LEU A 104 21.95 -20.91 -2.54
CA LEU A 104 21.21 -22.11 -2.93
C LEU A 104 21.88 -22.89 -4.04
N GLY A 105 22.58 -22.23 -4.96
CA GLY A 105 23.44 -22.90 -5.97
C GLY A 105 24.55 -23.69 -5.34
N LEU A 106 25.09 -23.24 -4.20
CA LEU A 106 26.13 -23.92 -3.44
C LEU A 106 25.56 -24.96 -2.47
N ARG A 107 24.40 -24.72 -1.88
CA ARG A 107 23.73 -25.58 -0.90
C ARG A 107 22.22 -25.59 -1.10
N HIS A 108 21.72 -26.43 -1.97
CA HIS A 108 20.33 -26.53 -2.39
C HIS A 108 19.38 -27.08 -1.31
N ASP A 109 19.89 -27.66 -0.23
CA ASP A 109 19.17 -28.26 0.90
C ASP A 109 19.05 -27.33 2.12
N ALA A 110 19.37 -26.03 1.97
CA ALA A 110 19.28 -25.04 3.02
C ALA A 110 17.84 -24.52 3.17
N ALA A 111 17.06 -25.09 4.11
CA ALA A 111 15.68 -24.68 4.34
C ALA A 111 15.56 -23.20 4.74
N GLU A 112 16.49 -22.68 5.53
CA GLU A 112 16.56 -21.27 5.94
C GLU A 112 16.70 -20.34 4.74
N THR A 113 17.65 -20.64 3.84
CA THR A 113 17.88 -19.80 2.66
C THR A 113 16.69 -19.82 1.71
N TRP A 114 15.99 -20.96 1.55
CA TRP A 114 14.75 -21.04 0.80
C TRP A 114 13.65 -20.17 1.44
N CYS A 115 13.56 -20.14 2.78
CA CYS A 115 12.64 -19.30 3.51
C CYS A 115 12.97 -17.80 3.32
N HIS A 116 14.25 -17.42 3.44
CA HIS A 116 14.70 -16.04 3.22
C HIS A 116 14.40 -15.58 1.78
N ARG A 117 14.63 -16.45 0.79
CA ARG A 117 14.28 -16.20 -0.61
C ARG A 117 12.77 -15.97 -0.76
N ALA A 118 11.92 -16.77 -0.10
CA ALA A 118 10.48 -16.62 -0.14
C ALA A 118 10.03 -15.26 0.44
N ILE A 119 10.63 -14.83 1.53
CA ILE A 119 10.31 -13.54 2.16
C ILE A 119 10.66 -12.39 1.21
N VAL A 120 11.86 -12.38 0.60
CA VAL A 120 12.25 -11.32 -0.34
C VAL A 120 11.38 -11.32 -1.60
N LEU A 121 10.98 -12.48 -2.09
CA LEU A 121 10.07 -12.58 -3.24
C LEU A 121 8.67 -12.03 -2.90
N ASN A 122 8.18 -12.21 -1.67
CA ASN A 122 6.97 -11.53 -1.19
C ASN A 122 7.16 -10.01 -1.17
N ASP A 123 8.30 -9.51 -0.66
CA ASP A 123 8.62 -8.09 -0.61
C ASP A 123 8.71 -7.48 -2.05
N LEU A 124 9.15 -8.27 -3.04
CA LEU A 124 9.21 -7.90 -4.47
C LEU A 124 7.87 -8.05 -5.21
N GLY A 125 6.82 -8.57 -4.57
CA GLY A 125 5.53 -8.86 -5.20
C GLY A 125 5.52 -10.07 -6.15
N ARG A 126 6.56 -10.92 -6.10
CA ARG A 126 6.69 -12.15 -6.91
C ARG A 126 6.09 -13.34 -6.17
N PHE A 127 4.79 -13.33 -6.00
CA PHE A 127 4.08 -14.21 -5.06
C PHE A 127 4.08 -15.69 -5.44
N ASP A 128 4.02 -16.04 -6.73
CA ASP A 128 4.13 -17.44 -7.18
C ASP A 128 5.50 -18.02 -6.88
N ASP A 129 6.56 -17.27 -7.14
CA ASP A 129 7.94 -17.66 -6.84
C ASP A 129 8.17 -17.75 -5.32
N ALA A 130 7.54 -16.85 -4.54
CA ALA A 130 7.57 -16.87 -3.09
C ALA A 130 6.91 -18.13 -2.54
N ALA A 131 5.72 -18.49 -3.03
CA ALA A 131 5.02 -19.72 -2.63
C ALA A 131 5.83 -20.97 -2.98
N ALA A 132 6.43 -21.02 -4.17
CA ALA A 132 7.30 -22.12 -4.58
C ALA A 132 8.53 -22.26 -3.66
N SER A 133 9.18 -21.14 -3.32
CA SER A 133 10.36 -21.12 -2.43
C SER A 133 10.02 -21.56 -1.01
N ALA A 134 8.90 -21.02 -0.44
CA ALA A 134 8.39 -21.43 0.87
C ALA A 134 8.00 -22.93 0.88
N GLY A 135 7.36 -23.41 -0.20
CA GLY A 135 7.07 -24.82 -0.39
C GLY A 135 8.33 -25.68 -0.37
N ARG A 136 9.42 -25.23 -0.99
CA ARG A 136 10.70 -25.93 -0.95
C ARG A 136 11.32 -25.95 0.46
N ALA A 137 11.28 -24.83 1.19
CA ALA A 137 11.69 -24.79 2.60
C ALA A 137 10.91 -25.80 3.45
N LEU A 138 9.60 -25.91 3.23
CA LEU A 138 8.70 -26.84 3.96
C LEU A 138 8.89 -28.31 3.57
N GLN A 139 9.33 -28.62 2.34
CA GLN A 139 9.74 -29.97 1.98
C GLN A 139 11.00 -30.42 2.75
N LEU A 140 11.91 -29.48 3.00
CA LEU A 140 13.14 -29.74 3.77
C LEU A 140 12.89 -29.74 5.27
N ARG A 141 11.98 -28.88 5.75
CA ARG A 141 11.59 -28.75 7.16
C ARG A 141 10.08 -28.52 7.28
N ALA A 142 9.30 -29.57 7.43
CA ALA A 142 7.84 -29.52 7.39
C ALA A 142 7.19 -28.61 8.45
N ALA A 143 7.81 -28.49 9.64
CA ALA A 143 7.36 -27.67 10.76
C ALA A 143 8.25 -26.42 10.90
N TYR A 144 8.26 -25.55 9.87
CA TYR A 144 9.02 -24.31 9.86
C TYR A 144 8.05 -23.11 9.85
N PRO A 145 7.81 -22.47 11.04
CA PRO A 145 6.79 -21.42 11.17
C PRO A 145 7.02 -20.22 10.25
N ASP A 146 8.27 -19.77 10.06
CA ASP A 146 8.57 -18.64 9.20
C ASP A 146 8.31 -18.94 7.71
N ALA A 147 8.60 -20.16 7.26
CA ALA A 147 8.30 -20.59 5.91
C ALA A 147 6.77 -20.75 5.69
N LEU A 148 6.04 -21.20 6.72
CA LEU A 148 4.58 -21.27 6.69
C LEU A 148 3.95 -19.87 6.66
N LEU A 149 4.52 -18.92 7.41
CA LEU A 149 4.11 -17.51 7.35
C LEU A 149 4.38 -16.92 5.96
N ALA A 150 5.58 -17.13 5.42
CA ALA A 150 5.93 -16.65 4.07
C ALA A 150 5.03 -17.24 2.99
N LEU A 151 4.71 -18.55 3.09
CA LEU A 151 3.75 -19.21 2.20
C LEU A 151 2.35 -18.60 2.34
N GLY A 152 1.87 -18.42 3.55
CA GLY A 152 0.57 -17.81 3.81
C GLY A 152 0.46 -16.39 3.25
N ASN A 153 1.51 -15.58 3.42
CA ASN A 153 1.56 -14.23 2.86
C ASN A 153 1.50 -14.24 1.32
N ALA A 154 2.25 -15.12 0.67
CA ALA A 154 2.21 -15.29 -0.78
C ALA A 154 0.82 -15.73 -1.27
N LEU A 155 0.23 -16.73 -0.62
CA LEU A 155 -1.11 -17.23 -0.95
C LEU A 155 -2.20 -16.18 -0.73
N GLN A 156 -2.09 -15.38 0.34
CA GLN A 156 -3.00 -14.26 0.59
C GLN A 156 -2.91 -13.19 -0.50
N ALA A 157 -1.71 -12.90 -0.98
CA ALA A 157 -1.49 -11.94 -2.07
C ALA A 157 -2.01 -12.48 -3.43
N LEU A 158 -2.00 -13.80 -3.62
CA LEU A 158 -2.62 -14.51 -4.74
C LEU A 158 -4.13 -14.73 -4.56
N GLU A 159 -4.73 -14.16 -3.51
CA GLU A 159 -6.16 -14.29 -3.15
C GLU A 159 -6.62 -15.74 -2.85
N ARG A 160 -5.69 -16.63 -2.57
CA ARG A 160 -5.93 -18.02 -2.15
C ARG A 160 -6.11 -18.08 -0.63
N PHE A 161 -7.17 -17.41 -0.13
CA PHE A 161 -7.35 -17.13 1.30
C PHE A 161 -7.48 -18.37 2.17
N ASP A 162 -8.19 -19.40 1.71
CA ASP A 162 -8.37 -20.64 2.48
C ASP A 162 -7.04 -21.38 2.67
N GLU A 163 -6.22 -21.42 1.63
CA GLU A 163 -4.90 -22.04 1.70
C GLU A 163 -3.94 -21.21 2.55
N ALA A 164 -4.04 -19.88 2.50
CA ALA A 164 -3.28 -18.98 3.37
C ALA A 164 -3.63 -19.23 4.85
N CYS A 165 -4.92 -19.30 5.17
CA CYS A 165 -5.39 -19.62 6.53
C CYS A 165 -4.88 -20.99 7.00
N ALA A 166 -4.93 -22.02 6.16
CA ALA A 166 -4.39 -23.33 6.48
C ALA A 166 -2.86 -23.31 6.76
N ALA A 167 -2.10 -22.51 6.01
CA ALA A 167 -0.68 -22.32 6.27
C ALA A 167 -0.42 -21.64 7.61
N TYR A 168 -1.15 -20.56 7.92
CA TYR A 168 -1.05 -19.87 9.20
C TYR A 168 -1.45 -20.78 10.40
N GLU A 169 -2.51 -21.57 10.24
CA GLU A 169 -2.95 -22.53 11.30
C GLU A 169 -1.88 -23.59 11.58
N ARG A 170 -1.23 -24.09 10.54
CA ARG A 170 -0.10 -25.02 10.71
C ARG A 170 1.08 -24.37 11.44
N ALA A 171 1.34 -23.10 11.18
CA ALA A 171 2.40 -22.33 11.87
C ALA A 171 2.03 -22.14 13.36
N LEU A 172 0.81 -21.69 13.64
CA LEU A 172 0.28 -21.44 14.98
C LEU A 172 0.19 -22.68 15.85
N ALA A 173 -0.07 -23.84 15.25
CA ALA A 173 -0.08 -25.12 15.95
C ALA A 173 1.30 -25.50 16.53
N LYS A 174 2.38 -24.92 16.03
CA LYS A 174 3.75 -25.14 16.52
C LYS A 174 4.24 -24.04 17.45
N THR A 175 3.97 -22.79 17.07
CA THR A 175 4.44 -21.62 17.81
C THR A 175 3.37 -20.53 17.73
N PRO A 176 2.58 -20.33 18.81
CA PRO A 176 1.67 -19.20 18.89
C PRO A 176 2.45 -17.88 18.82
N ARG A 177 2.18 -17.07 17.80
CA ARG A 177 2.84 -15.79 17.54
C ARG A 177 1.79 -14.75 17.17
N ALA A 178 1.94 -13.54 17.68
CA ALA A 178 1.01 -12.44 17.46
C ALA A 178 0.96 -12.02 15.97
N ASP A 179 2.11 -11.98 15.30
CA ASP A 179 2.21 -11.63 13.89
C ASP A 179 1.49 -12.64 12.96
N ILE A 180 1.56 -13.94 13.28
CA ILE A 180 0.89 -14.99 12.49
C ILE A 180 -0.64 -14.93 12.72
N TRP A 181 -1.08 -14.69 13.97
CA TRP A 181 -2.50 -14.46 14.25
C TRP A 181 -3.02 -13.22 13.51
N CYS A 182 -2.25 -12.14 13.49
CA CYS A 182 -2.59 -10.91 12.77
C CYS A 182 -2.70 -11.17 11.25
N ALA A 183 -1.74 -11.90 10.67
CA ALA A 183 -1.76 -12.27 9.25
C ALA A 183 -2.97 -13.15 8.90
N ARG A 184 -3.30 -14.14 9.75
CA ARG A 184 -4.51 -14.96 9.58
C ARG A 184 -5.78 -14.11 9.63
N GLY A 185 -5.87 -13.17 10.58
CA GLY A 185 -6.99 -12.22 10.67
C GLY A 185 -7.15 -11.39 9.41
N SER A 186 -6.03 -10.93 8.83
CA SER A 186 -6.03 -10.19 7.56
C SER A 186 -6.55 -11.02 6.38
N ALA A 187 -6.14 -12.29 6.26
CA ALA A 187 -6.65 -13.20 5.23
C ALA A 187 -8.15 -13.46 5.38
N LEU A 188 -8.61 -13.74 6.61
CA LEU A 188 -10.03 -13.95 6.92
C LEU A 188 -10.89 -12.71 6.65
N LYS A 189 -10.39 -11.51 6.96
CA LYS A 189 -11.09 -10.26 6.63
C LYS A 189 -11.23 -10.09 5.12
N LYS A 190 -10.18 -10.37 4.36
CA LYS A 190 -10.20 -10.29 2.88
C LYS A 190 -11.14 -11.32 2.26
N SER A 191 -11.29 -12.50 2.85
CA SER A 191 -12.27 -13.51 2.43
C SER A 191 -13.71 -13.20 2.90
N GLY A 192 -13.94 -12.10 3.62
CA GLY A 192 -15.25 -11.71 4.13
C GLY A 192 -15.64 -12.34 5.46
N ASN A 193 -14.81 -13.18 6.08
CA ASN A 193 -15.10 -13.81 7.36
C ASN A 193 -14.70 -12.90 8.54
N LEU A 194 -15.52 -11.86 8.76
CA LEU A 194 -15.19 -10.78 9.70
C LEU A 194 -15.13 -11.24 11.17
N ASP A 195 -16.00 -12.15 11.60
CA ASP A 195 -16.02 -12.63 13.00
C ASP A 195 -14.77 -13.46 13.31
N ALA A 196 -14.37 -14.36 12.41
CA ALA A 196 -13.14 -15.13 12.57
C ALA A 196 -11.87 -14.27 12.46
N ALA A 197 -11.92 -13.19 11.67
CA ALA A 197 -10.85 -12.18 11.62
C ALA A 197 -10.71 -11.49 12.97
N LEU A 198 -11.83 -11.06 13.57
CA LEU A 198 -11.86 -10.42 14.88
C LEU A 198 -11.26 -11.32 15.97
N ASP A 199 -11.69 -12.61 16.06
CA ASP A 199 -11.09 -13.59 16.98
C ASP A 199 -9.57 -13.71 16.79
N SER A 200 -9.10 -13.70 15.54
CA SER A 200 -7.68 -13.80 15.24
C SER A 200 -6.89 -12.57 15.74
N TYR A 201 -7.41 -11.36 15.56
CA TYR A 201 -6.78 -10.14 16.09
C TYR A 201 -6.82 -10.09 17.61
N GLU A 202 -7.90 -10.56 18.25
CA GLU A 202 -7.99 -10.64 19.71
C GLU A 202 -6.98 -11.63 20.28
N ARG A 203 -6.73 -12.76 19.62
CA ARG A 203 -5.65 -13.69 19.98
C ARG A 203 -4.26 -13.10 19.77
N ALA A 204 -4.05 -12.32 18.70
CA ALA A 204 -2.80 -11.59 18.51
C ALA A 204 -2.53 -10.63 19.67
N LEU A 205 -3.53 -9.86 20.08
CA LEU A 205 -3.46 -8.90 21.18
C LEU A 205 -3.37 -9.55 22.57
N ALA A 206 -3.88 -10.78 22.73
CA ALA A 206 -3.69 -11.54 23.95
C ALA A 206 -2.23 -12.00 24.13
N LEU A 207 -1.48 -12.19 23.03
CA LEU A 207 -0.06 -12.52 23.03
C LEU A 207 0.83 -11.28 23.11
N ASP A 208 0.45 -10.21 22.44
CA ASP A 208 1.16 -8.94 22.41
C ASP A 208 0.13 -7.79 22.50
N PRO A 209 -0.17 -7.30 23.72
CA PRO A 209 -1.13 -6.21 23.91
C PRO A 209 -0.73 -4.88 23.25
N ASP A 210 0.57 -4.67 23.01
CA ASP A 210 1.12 -3.44 22.46
C ASP A 210 1.27 -3.51 20.92
N TYR A 211 0.70 -4.53 20.28
CA TYR A 211 0.77 -4.69 18.83
C TYR A 211 -0.17 -3.71 18.10
N ALA A 212 0.32 -2.50 17.81
CA ALA A 212 -0.43 -1.40 17.22
C ALA A 212 -1.17 -1.82 15.92
N LEU A 213 -0.52 -2.60 15.05
CA LEU A 213 -1.11 -3.07 13.79
C LEU A 213 -2.32 -3.99 14.01
N ALA A 214 -2.26 -4.89 14.99
CA ALA A 214 -3.38 -5.77 15.35
C ALA A 214 -4.56 -4.96 15.91
N GLN A 215 -4.31 -3.92 16.73
CA GLN A 215 -5.34 -3.00 17.20
C GLN A 215 -6.00 -2.24 16.03
N HIS A 216 -5.20 -1.75 15.09
CA HIS A 216 -5.71 -1.06 13.91
C HIS A 216 -6.59 -1.99 13.04
N TYR A 217 -6.12 -3.20 12.76
CA TYR A 217 -6.91 -4.16 11.95
C TYR A 217 -8.17 -4.65 12.68
N ARG A 218 -8.11 -4.82 13.99
CA ARG A 218 -9.27 -5.08 14.84
C ARG A 218 -10.29 -3.95 14.72
N ALA A 219 -9.85 -2.69 14.81
CA ALA A 219 -10.72 -1.51 14.66
C ALA A 219 -11.39 -1.48 13.27
N ASN A 220 -10.63 -1.70 12.20
CA ASN A 220 -11.16 -1.79 10.84
C ASN A 220 -12.20 -2.90 10.69
N THR A 221 -12.02 -4.03 11.38
CA THR A 221 -12.95 -5.17 11.35
C THR A 221 -14.22 -4.87 12.14
N LEU A 222 -14.09 -4.28 13.34
CA LEU A 222 -15.22 -3.83 14.15
C LEU A 222 -16.08 -2.80 13.40
N ARG A 223 -15.43 -1.88 12.69
CA ARG A 223 -16.13 -0.91 11.83
C ARG A 223 -16.92 -1.63 10.72
N ALA A 224 -16.32 -2.59 10.04
CA ALA A 224 -16.98 -3.38 8.98
C ALA A 224 -18.18 -4.20 9.54
N LEU A 225 -18.12 -4.64 10.79
CA LEU A 225 -19.20 -5.29 11.52
C LEU A 225 -20.28 -4.31 12.04
N GLY A 226 -20.11 -3.00 11.83
CA GLY A 226 -21.03 -1.97 12.35
C GLY A 226 -20.92 -1.72 13.86
N ARG A 227 -19.91 -2.28 14.54
CA ARG A 227 -19.68 -2.16 16.00
C ARG A 227 -18.94 -0.84 16.30
N LYS A 228 -19.61 0.30 15.97
CA LYS A 228 -19.03 1.65 15.99
C LYS A 228 -18.35 2.03 17.33
N PRO A 229 -18.96 1.87 18.53
CA PRO A 229 -18.30 2.27 19.77
C PRO A 229 -16.99 1.51 20.03
N GLU A 230 -16.97 0.21 19.72
CA GLU A 230 -15.82 -0.64 19.93
C GLU A 230 -14.72 -0.35 18.88
N ALA A 231 -15.11 -0.03 17.64
CA ALA A 231 -14.17 0.41 16.62
C ALA A 231 -13.45 1.70 17.04
N ILE A 232 -14.19 2.70 17.55
CA ILE A 232 -13.62 3.96 18.06
C ILE A 232 -12.63 3.69 19.19
N ALA A 233 -13.00 2.84 20.16
CA ALA A 233 -12.11 2.49 21.24
C ALA A 233 -10.81 1.80 20.76
N ALA A 234 -10.93 0.88 19.80
CA ALA A 234 -9.79 0.17 19.22
C ALA A 234 -8.88 1.10 18.39
N TYR A 235 -9.44 2.05 17.61
CA TYR A 235 -8.66 3.07 16.91
C TYR A 235 -7.87 3.97 17.87
N ARG A 236 -8.50 4.41 18.96
CA ARG A 236 -7.83 5.22 20.00
C ARG A 236 -6.70 4.43 20.67
N ALA A 237 -6.90 3.14 20.93
CA ALA A 237 -5.84 2.27 21.43
C ALA A 237 -4.69 2.11 20.42
N ALA A 238 -5.00 1.94 19.13
CA ALA A 238 -3.98 1.89 18.09
C ALA A 238 -3.14 3.17 18.04
N LEU A 239 -3.77 4.36 18.14
CA LEU A 239 -3.06 5.64 18.22
C LEU A 239 -2.14 5.73 19.43
N ALA A 240 -2.60 5.29 20.60
CA ALA A 240 -1.80 5.30 21.82
C ALA A 240 -0.55 4.40 21.70
N LEU A 241 -0.60 3.39 20.83
CA LEU A 241 0.50 2.48 20.52
C LEU A 241 1.35 2.93 19.32
N GLY A 242 1.10 4.13 18.79
CA GLY A 242 1.92 4.71 17.71
C GLY A 242 1.48 4.31 16.29
N ALA A 243 0.23 3.87 16.10
CA ALA A 243 -0.32 3.72 14.75
C ALA A 243 -0.37 5.08 14.02
N ASP A 244 -0.36 5.04 12.68
CA ASP A 244 -0.38 6.25 11.86
C ASP A 244 -1.58 7.15 12.18
N ALA A 245 -1.27 8.36 12.66
CA ALA A 245 -2.28 9.31 13.14
C ALA A 245 -3.15 9.85 12.00
N THR A 246 -2.64 9.90 10.78
CA THR A 246 -3.36 10.39 9.61
C THR A 246 -4.41 9.38 9.17
N GLU A 247 -3.99 8.11 9.01
CA GLU A 247 -4.89 7.04 8.60
C GLU A 247 -5.97 6.75 9.65
N VAL A 248 -5.55 6.63 10.92
CA VAL A 248 -6.50 6.36 12.02
C VAL A 248 -7.40 7.57 12.29
N GLY A 249 -6.88 8.80 12.18
CA GLY A 249 -7.67 10.02 12.29
C GLY A 249 -8.75 10.12 11.20
N PHE A 250 -8.41 9.74 9.97
CA PHE A 250 -9.36 9.65 8.87
C PHE A 250 -10.46 8.61 9.14
N ALA A 251 -10.10 7.43 9.64
CA ALA A 251 -11.07 6.40 10.01
C ALA A 251 -11.99 6.82 11.18
N LEU A 252 -11.45 7.55 12.16
CA LEU A 252 -12.24 8.11 13.27
C LEU A 252 -13.20 9.20 12.78
N ALA A 253 -12.75 10.09 11.89
CA ALA A 253 -13.62 11.12 11.30
C ALA A 253 -14.78 10.49 10.53
N ALA A 254 -14.56 9.39 9.81
CA ALA A 254 -15.62 8.62 9.14
C ALA A 254 -16.64 8.01 10.12
N LEU A 255 -16.25 7.84 11.37
CA LEU A 255 -17.13 7.42 12.47
C LEU A 255 -17.73 8.60 13.24
N GLY A 256 -17.51 9.83 12.79
CA GLY A 256 -18.02 11.05 13.43
C GLY A 256 -17.21 11.52 14.65
N GLU A 257 -15.95 11.10 14.74
CA GLU A 257 -15.03 11.47 15.81
C GLU A 257 -13.87 12.31 15.27
N GLY A 258 -13.64 13.47 15.90
CA GLY A 258 -12.54 14.37 15.52
C GLY A 258 -12.91 15.39 14.46
N ALA A 259 -11.89 16.02 13.86
CA ALA A 259 -12.09 17.04 12.82
C ALA A 259 -12.39 16.40 11.47
N LEU A 260 -13.25 17.04 10.68
CA LEU A 260 -13.54 16.64 9.31
C LEU A 260 -12.31 16.90 8.43
N PRO A 261 -11.71 15.86 7.82
CA PRO A 261 -10.53 16.03 6.99
C PRO A 261 -10.90 16.68 5.64
N ALA A 262 -9.95 17.43 5.06
CA ALA A 262 -10.13 18.03 3.74
C ALA A 262 -10.05 17.00 2.60
N SER A 263 -9.27 15.93 2.79
CA SER A 263 -9.12 14.84 1.80
C SER A 263 -8.79 13.52 2.51
N ALA A 264 -8.94 12.42 1.81
CA ALA A 264 -8.38 11.14 2.24
C ALA A 264 -6.85 11.18 2.14
N PRO A 265 -6.13 10.47 3.03
CA PRO A 265 -4.67 10.40 2.97
C PRO A 265 -4.19 9.82 1.63
N PRO A 266 -3.19 10.42 0.95
CA PRO A 266 -2.70 9.94 -0.33
C PRO A 266 -2.22 8.49 -0.29
N ASP A 267 -1.50 8.08 0.75
CA ASP A 267 -1.01 6.70 0.91
C ASP A 267 -2.16 5.70 1.09
N TYR A 268 -3.25 6.09 1.77
CA TYR A 268 -4.46 5.29 1.87
C TYR A 268 -5.10 5.07 0.48
N ILE A 269 -5.22 6.14 -0.32
CA ILE A 269 -5.80 6.08 -1.67
C ILE A 269 -4.92 5.21 -2.58
N LYS A 270 -3.61 5.48 -2.60
CA LYS A 270 -2.64 4.73 -3.39
C LYS A 270 -2.67 3.24 -3.03
N GLY A 271 -2.61 2.92 -1.74
CA GLY A 271 -2.67 1.53 -1.25
C GLY A 271 -3.97 0.82 -1.64
N LEU A 272 -5.11 1.54 -1.56
CA LEU A 272 -6.41 1.02 -1.96
C LEU A 272 -6.41 0.65 -3.45
N PHE A 273 -6.00 1.57 -4.33
CA PHE A 273 -6.04 1.36 -5.78
C PHE A 273 -4.95 0.43 -6.29
N ASP A 274 -3.76 0.43 -5.71
CA ASP A 274 -2.70 -0.52 -6.05
C ASP A 274 -3.11 -1.98 -5.75
N GLN A 275 -3.85 -2.22 -4.66
CA GLN A 275 -4.42 -3.54 -4.36
C GLN A 275 -5.55 -3.92 -5.31
N TYR A 276 -6.37 -2.95 -5.71
CA TYR A 276 -7.57 -3.15 -6.52
C TYR A 276 -7.28 -3.26 -8.02
N ALA A 277 -6.14 -2.76 -8.49
CA ALA A 277 -5.82 -2.65 -9.92
C ALA A 277 -6.01 -3.96 -10.70
N GLY A 278 -5.76 -5.13 -10.08
CA GLY A 278 -5.92 -6.45 -10.71
C GLY A 278 -7.34 -6.73 -11.22
N HIS A 279 -8.35 -6.43 -10.41
CA HIS A 279 -9.76 -6.80 -10.61
C HIS A 279 -10.69 -5.58 -10.73
N PHE A 280 -10.13 -4.38 -10.82
CA PHE A 280 -10.85 -3.11 -10.72
C PHE A 280 -11.99 -3.01 -11.73
N ASP A 281 -11.70 -3.21 -13.01
CA ASP A 281 -12.69 -3.05 -14.08
C ASP A 281 -13.82 -4.07 -13.96
N GLN A 282 -13.47 -5.34 -13.71
CA GLN A 282 -14.46 -6.40 -13.55
C GLN A 282 -15.35 -6.13 -12.33
N HIS A 283 -14.77 -5.79 -11.20
CA HIS A 283 -15.55 -5.50 -9.99
C HIS A 283 -16.44 -4.26 -10.14
N LEU A 284 -15.94 -3.18 -10.73
CA LEU A 284 -16.75 -1.98 -10.99
C LEU A 284 -17.93 -2.27 -11.90
N VAL A 285 -17.68 -2.95 -13.02
CA VAL A 285 -18.69 -3.16 -14.06
C VAL A 285 -19.69 -4.24 -13.65
N GLU A 286 -19.20 -5.41 -13.18
CA GLU A 286 -20.05 -6.57 -12.91
C GLU A 286 -20.67 -6.53 -11.50
N VAL A 287 -19.95 -6.08 -10.47
CA VAL A 287 -20.41 -6.13 -9.07
C VAL A 287 -21.09 -4.81 -8.66
N LEU A 288 -20.46 -3.68 -8.97
CA LEU A 288 -20.98 -2.37 -8.56
C LEU A 288 -21.93 -1.75 -9.60
N ALA A 289 -22.10 -2.36 -10.77
CA ALA A 289 -22.91 -1.83 -11.87
C ALA A 289 -22.59 -0.33 -12.11
N TYR A 290 -21.30 -0.01 -12.23
CA TYR A 290 -20.77 1.34 -12.35
C TYR A 290 -21.24 2.04 -13.62
N ARG A 291 -21.90 3.18 -13.48
CA ARG A 291 -22.58 3.86 -14.58
C ARG A 291 -22.03 5.25 -14.87
N THR A 292 -21.18 5.79 -13.99
CA THR A 292 -20.70 7.19 -14.10
C THR A 292 -20.07 7.51 -15.44
N PRO A 293 -19.20 6.67 -16.06
CA PRO A 293 -18.66 6.98 -17.40
C PRO A 293 -19.74 7.16 -18.47
N ALA A 294 -20.71 6.24 -18.53
CA ALA A 294 -21.79 6.31 -19.52
C ALA A 294 -22.71 7.52 -19.29
N LEU A 295 -22.94 7.88 -18.02
CA LEU A 295 -23.76 9.03 -17.66
C LEU A 295 -23.05 10.36 -18.01
N LEU A 296 -21.73 10.45 -17.78
CA LEU A 296 -20.91 11.60 -18.18
C LEU A 296 -20.79 11.72 -19.70
N ASP A 297 -20.63 10.61 -20.43
CA ASP A 297 -20.67 10.60 -21.90
C ASP A 297 -22.00 11.21 -22.42
N ALA A 298 -23.13 10.73 -21.89
CA ALA A 298 -24.45 11.25 -22.27
C ALA A 298 -24.62 12.75 -21.95
N LEU A 299 -24.08 13.20 -20.81
CA LEU A 299 -24.10 14.62 -20.41
C LEU A 299 -23.26 15.48 -21.37
N LEU A 300 -22.03 15.02 -21.67
CA LEU A 300 -21.14 15.76 -22.57
C LEU A 300 -21.68 15.84 -23.98
N ARG A 301 -22.20 14.74 -24.54
CA ARG A 301 -22.79 14.73 -25.91
C ARG A 301 -23.99 15.67 -26.05
N ALA A 302 -24.71 15.95 -24.98
CA ALA A 302 -25.85 16.89 -25.02
C ALA A 302 -25.40 18.36 -25.14
N HIS A 303 -24.18 18.69 -24.73
CA HIS A 303 -23.72 20.08 -24.61
C HIS A 303 -22.47 20.44 -25.42
N LEU A 304 -21.59 19.46 -25.66
CA LEU A 304 -20.34 19.69 -26.41
C LEU A 304 -20.56 19.45 -27.89
N ALA A 305 -20.28 20.49 -28.68
CA ALA A 305 -20.22 20.40 -30.14
C ALA A 305 -18.73 20.40 -30.57
N GLY A 306 -18.29 19.30 -31.16
CA GLY A 306 -16.97 19.20 -31.75
C GLY A 306 -15.84 18.74 -30.82
N MET A 307 -14.67 18.54 -31.43
CA MET A 307 -13.46 18.05 -30.78
C MET A 307 -12.77 19.17 -30.00
N GLN A 308 -12.24 18.85 -28.83
CA GLN A 308 -11.40 19.74 -28.04
C GLN A 308 -9.93 19.49 -28.37
N ASP A 309 -9.09 20.53 -28.35
CA ASP A 309 -7.67 20.37 -28.64
C ASP A 309 -6.97 19.56 -27.53
N GLU A 310 -7.21 19.90 -26.28
CA GLU A 310 -6.65 19.23 -25.11
C GLU A 310 -7.76 18.82 -24.13
N VAL A 311 -7.79 17.57 -23.70
CA VAL A 311 -8.71 17.03 -22.70
C VAL A 311 -7.93 16.41 -21.57
N LEU A 312 -8.34 16.69 -20.34
CA LEU A 312 -7.74 16.17 -19.11
C LEU A 312 -8.73 15.25 -18.38
N ASP A 313 -8.30 14.04 -18.08
CA ASP A 313 -9.01 13.05 -17.28
C ASP A 313 -8.33 12.95 -15.90
N LEU A 314 -8.92 13.63 -14.91
CA LEU A 314 -8.41 13.65 -13.51
C LEU A 314 -8.87 12.40 -12.77
N GLY A 315 -7.92 11.67 -12.16
CA GLY A 315 -8.17 10.39 -11.53
C GLY A 315 -8.64 9.36 -12.55
N CYS A 316 -7.90 9.24 -13.67
CA CYS A 316 -8.30 8.42 -14.81
C CYS A 316 -8.37 6.91 -14.53
N GLY A 317 -7.77 6.45 -13.41
CA GLY A 317 -7.75 5.04 -13.03
C GLY A 317 -7.20 4.14 -14.13
N THR A 318 -7.94 3.09 -14.47
CA THR A 318 -7.63 2.16 -15.56
C THR A 318 -8.01 2.69 -16.95
N GLY A 319 -8.62 3.88 -17.02
CA GLY A 319 -9.01 4.53 -18.28
C GLY A 319 -10.44 4.23 -18.73
N LEU A 320 -11.37 3.96 -17.83
CA LEU A 320 -12.78 3.65 -18.19
C LEU A 320 -13.50 4.80 -18.90
N CYS A 321 -13.04 6.05 -18.74
CA CYS A 321 -13.58 7.21 -19.45
C CYS A 321 -12.92 7.44 -20.82
N ALA A 322 -11.73 6.87 -21.07
CA ALA A 322 -10.99 7.11 -22.30
C ALA A 322 -11.74 6.75 -23.60
N PRO A 323 -12.52 5.65 -23.68
CA PRO A 323 -13.22 5.30 -24.92
C PRO A 323 -14.18 6.38 -25.42
N PHE A 324 -14.87 7.10 -24.52
CA PHE A 324 -15.76 8.18 -24.93
C PHE A 324 -15.08 9.55 -24.99
N LEU A 325 -13.97 9.77 -24.26
CA LEU A 325 -13.18 10.98 -24.31
C LEU A 325 -12.31 11.07 -25.57
N ARG A 326 -11.77 9.95 -26.05
CA ARG A 326 -10.88 9.91 -27.21
C ARG A 326 -11.48 10.57 -28.48
N PRO A 327 -12.75 10.31 -28.84
CA PRO A 327 -13.39 11.01 -29.97
C PRO A 327 -13.59 12.52 -29.75
N LEU A 328 -13.57 12.99 -28.50
CA LEU A 328 -13.73 14.40 -28.14
C LEU A 328 -12.39 15.13 -28.00
N ALA A 329 -11.26 14.43 -28.07
CA ALA A 329 -9.95 14.97 -27.75
C ALA A 329 -8.99 14.84 -28.96
N ARG A 330 -8.28 15.93 -29.30
CA ARG A 330 -7.10 15.83 -30.16
C ARG A 330 -5.93 15.24 -29.36
N CYS A 331 -5.73 15.74 -28.13
CA CYS A 331 -4.78 15.22 -27.16
C CYS A 331 -5.52 14.87 -25.86
N LEU A 332 -5.37 13.65 -25.37
CA LEU A 332 -5.98 13.16 -24.13
C LEU A 332 -4.89 12.87 -23.09
N THR A 333 -4.90 13.63 -22.00
CA THR A 333 -4.01 13.43 -20.86
C THR A 333 -4.77 12.81 -19.70
N GLY A 334 -4.23 11.74 -19.11
CA GLY A 334 -4.74 11.11 -17.89
C GLY A 334 -3.81 11.35 -16.70
N VAL A 335 -4.38 11.58 -15.52
CA VAL A 335 -3.65 11.74 -14.25
C VAL A 335 -4.23 10.79 -13.21
N ASP A 336 -3.39 10.04 -12.53
CA ASP A 336 -3.79 9.19 -11.39
C ASP A 336 -2.65 9.05 -10.38
N LEU A 337 -2.99 8.80 -9.11
CA LEU A 337 -2.03 8.61 -8.03
C LEU A 337 -1.38 7.22 -8.05
N SER A 338 -2.06 6.21 -8.62
CA SER A 338 -1.62 4.82 -8.68
C SER A 338 -0.91 4.52 -10.00
N GLN A 339 0.38 4.19 -9.92
CA GLN A 339 1.13 3.74 -11.09
C GLN A 339 0.56 2.45 -11.69
N ARG A 340 0.04 1.54 -10.86
CA ARG A 340 -0.57 0.28 -11.33
C ARG A 340 -1.85 0.51 -12.13
N MET A 341 -2.65 1.52 -11.75
CA MET A 341 -3.80 1.95 -12.54
C MET A 341 -3.36 2.52 -13.89
N LEU A 342 -2.36 3.40 -13.88
CA LEU A 342 -1.82 4.00 -15.11
C LEU A 342 -1.20 2.97 -16.06
N ASP A 343 -0.61 1.90 -15.55
CA ASP A 343 -0.07 0.84 -16.41
C ASP A 343 -1.18 0.13 -17.20
N LYS A 344 -2.37 -0.02 -16.59
CA LYS A 344 -3.56 -0.51 -17.31
C LYS A 344 -4.13 0.52 -18.28
N ALA A 345 -4.23 1.79 -17.87
CA ALA A 345 -4.66 2.87 -18.75
C ALA A 345 -3.75 2.97 -19.99
N ARG A 346 -2.43 2.82 -19.82
CA ARG A 346 -1.43 2.79 -20.90
C ARG A 346 -1.67 1.64 -21.88
N ALA A 347 -2.06 0.47 -21.38
CA ALA A 347 -2.33 -0.69 -22.21
C ALA A 347 -3.54 -0.49 -23.16
N SER A 348 -4.45 0.45 -22.87
CA SER A 348 -5.57 0.80 -23.74
C SER A 348 -5.15 1.54 -25.01
N ASN A 349 -3.97 2.17 -25.01
CA ASN A 349 -3.46 3.03 -26.09
C ASN A 349 -4.41 4.20 -26.46
N LEU A 350 -5.24 4.67 -25.54
CA LEU A 350 -6.20 5.75 -25.77
C LEU A 350 -5.68 7.12 -25.29
N TYR A 351 -4.73 7.16 -24.38
CA TYR A 351 -4.12 8.38 -23.86
C TYR A 351 -2.85 8.74 -24.61
N ASP A 352 -2.67 10.04 -24.89
CA ASP A 352 -1.43 10.59 -25.48
C ASP A 352 -0.38 10.83 -24.38
N ALA A 353 -0.82 11.16 -23.16
CA ALA A 353 0.04 11.34 -21.99
C ALA A 353 -0.63 10.78 -20.73
N LEU A 354 0.19 10.19 -19.85
CA LEU A 354 -0.22 9.71 -18.52
C LEU A 354 0.77 10.19 -17.47
N ALA A 355 0.27 10.83 -16.41
CA ALA A 355 1.05 11.35 -15.29
C ALA A 355 0.67 10.67 -13.97
N CYS A 356 1.68 10.15 -13.26
CA CYS A 356 1.52 9.63 -11.90
C CYS A 356 1.73 10.78 -10.91
N ALA A 357 0.64 11.38 -10.44
CA ALA A 357 0.69 12.54 -9.56
C ALA A 357 -0.60 12.69 -8.75
N ASP A 358 -0.51 13.40 -7.62
CA ASP A 358 -1.70 13.97 -6.97
C ASP A 358 -2.33 15.02 -7.91
N ILE A 359 -3.67 15.05 -7.96
CA ILE A 359 -4.39 15.94 -8.87
C ILE A 359 -4.21 17.42 -8.51
N GLY A 360 -4.07 17.75 -7.22
CA GLY A 360 -3.80 19.11 -6.76
C GLY A 360 -2.40 19.56 -7.19
N ASP A 361 -1.40 18.72 -6.98
CA ASP A 361 -0.01 18.99 -7.39
C ASP A 361 0.10 19.12 -8.91
N PHE A 362 -0.57 18.24 -9.66
CA PHE A 362 -0.59 18.30 -11.12
C PHE A 362 -1.21 19.61 -11.63
N LEU A 363 -2.37 19.99 -11.08
CA LEU A 363 -3.07 21.22 -11.47
C LEU A 363 -2.31 22.50 -11.08
N ALA A 364 -1.44 22.45 -10.06
CA ALA A 364 -0.63 23.58 -9.64
C ALA A 364 0.57 23.88 -10.57
N GLY A 365 0.88 22.99 -11.51
CA GLY A 365 1.96 23.18 -12.48
C GLY A 365 1.65 24.30 -13.46
N ASP A 366 2.59 25.24 -13.64
CA ASP A 366 2.44 26.39 -14.53
C ASP A 366 2.16 25.99 -15.98
N GLU A 367 2.67 24.84 -16.42
CA GLU A 367 2.48 24.27 -17.74
C GLU A 367 1.04 23.80 -18.04
N GLN A 368 0.20 23.72 -17.01
CA GLN A 368 -1.22 23.35 -17.16
C GLN A 368 -2.10 24.56 -17.42
N ALA A 369 -1.63 25.79 -17.16
CA ALA A 369 -2.45 27.00 -17.21
C ALA A 369 -3.03 27.27 -18.61
N GLY A 370 -4.36 27.40 -18.70
CA GLY A 370 -5.08 27.71 -19.94
C GLY A 370 -4.94 26.67 -21.04
N ARG A 371 -4.59 25.44 -20.70
CA ARG A 371 -4.28 24.40 -21.66
C ARG A 371 -5.49 23.62 -22.15
N TYR A 372 -6.41 23.28 -21.25
CA TYR A 372 -7.45 22.29 -21.54
C TYR A 372 -8.78 22.92 -21.99
N GLY A 373 -9.41 22.33 -23.01
CA GLY A 373 -10.78 22.67 -23.42
C GLY A 373 -11.83 21.93 -22.62
N LEU A 374 -11.48 20.75 -22.06
CA LEU A 374 -12.33 19.94 -21.20
C LEU A 374 -11.48 19.31 -20.08
N VAL A 375 -11.96 19.40 -18.84
CA VAL A 375 -11.49 18.63 -17.68
C VAL A 375 -12.61 17.73 -17.21
N LEU A 376 -12.33 16.45 -17.06
CA LEU A 376 -13.24 15.43 -16.52
C LEU A 376 -12.72 14.89 -15.18
N ALA A 377 -13.63 14.59 -14.23
CA ALA A 377 -13.32 13.87 -13.00
C ALA A 377 -14.48 12.90 -12.65
N ALA A 378 -14.29 11.62 -12.94
CA ALA A 378 -15.30 10.58 -12.71
C ALA A 378 -15.02 9.83 -11.41
N ASP A 379 -15.87 9.99 -10.40
CA ASP A 379 -15.77 9.35 -9.06
C ASP A 379 -14.44 9.60 -8.33
N VAL A 380 -13.84 10.74 -8.54
CA VAL A 380 -12.60 11.20 -7.91
C VAL A 380 -12.89 11.92 -6.60
N PHE A 381 -13.90 12.78 -6.60
CA PHE A 381 -14.19 13.67 -5.47
C PHE A 381 -14.80 12.96 -4.26
N VAL A 382 -15.12 11.70 -4.39
CA VAL A 382 -15.43 10.82 -3.25
C VAL A 382 -14.26 10.63 -2.29
N TYR A 383 -13.05 11.01 -2.68
CA TYR A 383 -11.83 10.97 -1.86
C TYR A 383 -11.34 12.36 -1.43
N ILE A 384 -12.01 13.43 -1.87
CA ILE A 384 -11.66 14.82 -1.56
C ILE A 384 -12.89 15.52 -0.99
N GLY A 385 -12.80 15.96 0.25
CA GLY A 385 -13.90 16.69 0.93
C GLY A 385 -13.92 18.16 0.54
N ASP A 386 -12.80 18.86 0.76
CA ASP A 386 -12.68 20.26 0.37
C ASP A 386 -12.21 20.39 -1.09
N LEU A 387 -13.12 20.81 -1.95
CA LEU A 387 -12.87 20.96 -3.38
C LEU A 387 -12.37 22.36 -3.78
N ALA A 388 -12.16 23.29 -2.85
CA ALA A 388 -11.82 24.68 -3.19
C ALA A 388 -10.52 24.77 -4.00
N SER A 389 -9.47 24.04 -3.57
CA SER A 389 -8.18 24.00 -4.30
C SER A 389 -8.30 23.36 -5.68
N VAL A 390 -9.11 22.30 -5.80
CA VAL A 390 -9.36 21.63 -7.08
C VAL A 390 -10.08 22.57 -8.03
N PHE A 391 -11.11 23.27 -7.58
CA PHE A 391 -11.84 24.25 -8.41
C PHE A 391 -10.92 25.39 -8.86
N ALA A 392 -10.05 25.90 -7.98
CA ALA A 392 -9.06 26.89 -8.34
C ALA A 392 -8.08 26.39 -9.41
N GLY A 393 -7.52 25.19 -9.22
CA GLY A 393 -6.59 24.58 -10.16
C GLY A 393 -7.22 24.26 -11.51
N VAL A 394 -8.45 23.71 -11.52
CA VAL A 394 -9.19 23.47 -12.77
C VAL A 394 -9.52 24.77 -13.49
N ALA A 395 -9.93 25.83 -12.76
CA ALA A 395 -10.17 27.15 -13.36
C ALA A 395 -8.89 27.71 -14.00
N GLN A 396 -7.72 27.51 -13.39
CA GLN A 396 -6.45 27.92 -13.97
C GLN A 396 -6.08 27.07 -15.22
N ALA A 397 -6.30 25.77 -15.17
CA ALA A 397 -5.92 24.83 -16.23
C ALA A 397 -6.82 24.92 -17.48
N LEU A 398 -8.07 25.32 -17.33
CA LEU A 398 -9.01 25.44 -18.44
C LEU A 398 -8.73 26.69 -19.30
N GLN A 399 -8.99 26.56 -20.58
CA GLN A 399 -9.13 27.68 -21.53
C GLN A 399 -10.37 28.54 -21.19
N ALA A 400 -10.42 29.76 -21.70
CA ALA A 400 -11.66 30.55 -21.64
C ALA A 400 -12.80 29.77 -22.30
N ARG A 401 -13.96 29.72 -21.65
CA ARG A 401 -15.13 28.92 -22.05
C ARG A 401 -14.90 27.41 -22.07
N GLY A 402 -13.85 26.91 -21.44
CA GLY A 402 -13.60 25.47 -21.25
C GLY A 402 -14.64 24.82 -20.35
N TRP A 403 -14.70 23.50 -20.41
CA TRP A 403 -15.70 22.70 -19.74
C TRP A 403 -15.11 21.93 -18.55
N PHE A 404 -15.85 21.86 -17.45
CA PHE A 404 -15.53 21.03 -16.32
C PHE A 404 -16.70 20.09 -16.03
N ALA A 405 -16.50 18.79 -16.22
CA ALA A 405 -17.49 17.74 -15.99
C ALA A 405 -17.03 16.79 -14.89
N PHE A 406 -17.90 16.50 -13.92
CA PHE A 406 -17.53 15.61 -12.82
C PHE A 406 -18.75 14.96 -12.16
N SER A 407 -18.48 13.94 -11.34
CA SER A 407 -19.47 13.33 -10.45
C SER A 407 -19.14 13.58 -8.98
N VAL A 408 -20.18 13.69 -8.14
CA VAL A 408 -20.11 13.72 -6.68
C VAL A 408 -21.18 12.81 -6.09
N GLU A 409 -20.90 12.19 -4.94
CA GLU A 409 -21.91 11.48 -4.16
C GLU A 409 -22.80 12.51 -3.42
N ALA A 410 -24.11 12.26 -3.38
CA ALA A 410 -25.05 13.08 -2.65
C ALA A 410 -25.04 12.73 -1.15
N PRO A 411 -25.22 13.71 -0.25
CA PRO A 411 -25.41 13.43 1.16
C PRO A 411 -26.66 12.55 1.38
N THR A 412 -26.53 11.53 2.23
CA THR A 412 -27.67 10.71 2.64
C THR A 412 -28.37 11.35 3.83
N GLY A 413 -29.70 11.27 3.93
CA GLY A 413 -30.53 12.03 4.88
C GLY A 413 -30.24 11.80 6.38
N ASN A 414 -29.37 10.86 6.75
CA ASN A 414 -28.90 10.65 8.12
C ASN A 414 -27.52 11.27 8.42
N ASP A 415 -26.77 11.66 7.39
CA ASP A 415 -25.39 12.17 7.51
C ASP A 415 -25.34 13.71 7.41
N GLY A 416 -26.49 14.35 7.13
CA GLY A 416 -26.56 15.72 6.63
C GLY A 416 -26.78 16.84 7.65
N ASP A 417 -27.27 16.56 8.85
CA ASP A 417 -27.85 17.63 9.69
C ASP A 417 -26.84 18.43 10.55
N GLY A 418 -25.56 18.03 10.63
CA GLY A 418 -24.60 18.77 11.46
C GLY A 418 -23.38 19.29 10.70
N ALA A 419 -22.55 18.42 10.16
CA ALA A 419 -21.27 18.79 9.52
C ALA A 419 -21.46 19.31 8.09
N SER A 420 -22.39 18.75 7.32
CA SER A 420 -22.68 19.16 5.94
C SER A 420 -23.28 20.58 5.84
N ALA A 421 -23.98 21.05 6.86
CA ALA A 421 -24.59 22.38 6.84
C ALA A 421 -23.57 23.53 6.86
N THR A 422 -22.42 23.33 7.49
CA THR A 422 -21.38 24.36 7.66
C THR A 422 -20.26 24.24 6.63
N SER A 423 -19.77 23.03 6.36
CA SER A 423 -18.65 22.75 5.42
C SER A 423 -19.13 22.57 3.98
N GLY A 424 -20.34 22.04 3.78
CA GLY A 424 -20.89 21.69 2.49
C GLY A 424 -20.47 20.30 1.98
N TYR A 425 -19.68 19.57 2.75
CA TYR A 425 -19.30 18.17 2.50
C TYR A 425 -19.26 17.37 3.80
N ALA A 426 -19.36 16.07 3.70
CA ALA A 426 -19.29 15.16 4.84
C ALA A 426 -18.53 13.89 4.46
N ILE A 427 -17.99 13.18 5.46
CA ILE A 427 -17.40 11.86 5.26
C ILE A 427 -18.37 10.77 5.74
N THR A 428 -18.53 9.73 4.94
CA THR A 428 -19.39 8.58 5.26
C THR A 428 -18.62 7.50 6.01
N PRO A 429 -19.30 6.57 6.69
CA PRO A 429 -18.65 5.40 7.30
C PRO A 429 -17.87 4.52 6.32
N SER A 430 -18.11 4.65 5.01
CA SER A 430 -17.33 3.96 3.96
C SER A 430 -16.02 4.66 3.58
N ASN A 431 -15.60 5.70 4.32
CA ASN A 431 -14.44 6.55 4.03
C ASN A 431 -14.55 7.32 2.70
N ARG A 432 -15.76 7.70 2.30
CA ARG A 432 -16.02 8.51 1.11
C ARG A 432 -16.65 9.83 1.46
N PHE A 433 -16.33 10.85 0.68
CA PHE A 433 -16.94 12.16 0.83
C PHE A 433 -18.20 12.29 -0.01
N THR A 434 -19.18 12.97 0.56
CA THR A 434 -20.40 13.43 -0.10
C THR A 434 -20.41 14.95 -0.16
N HIS A 435 -21.03 15.53 -1.20
CA HIS A 435 -21.03 16.98 -1.41
C HIS A 435 -22.45 17.48 -1.66
N ALA A 436 -22.80 18.55 -0.95
CA ALA A 436 -24.06 19.25 -1.18
C ALA A 436 -24.01 20.07 -2.49
N THR A 437 -25.09 20.09 -3.26
CA THR A 437 -25.17 20.88 -4.51
C THR A 437 -24.92 22.35 -4.27
N ALA A 438 -25.44 22.92 -3.17
CA ALA A 438 -25.22 24.31 -2.79
C ALA A 438 -23.72 24.64 -2.53
N TYR A 439 -22.93 23.66 -2.07
CA TYR A 439 -21.48 23.82 -1.93
C TYR A 439 -20.81 23.91 -3.28
N ILE A 440 -21.16 23.01 -4.20
CA ILE A 440 -20.64 22.99 -5.57
C ILE A 440 -20.99 24.29 -6.30
N GLU A 441 -22.23 24.76 -6.20
CA GLU A 441 -22.68 26.02 -6.80
C GLU A 441 -21.91 27.24 -6.26
N ARG A 442 -21.66 27.27 -4.95
CA ARG A 442 -20.85 28.32 -4.32
C ARG A 442 -19.41 28.32 -4.84
N LEU A 443 -18.76 27.15 -4.91
CA LEU A 443 -17.41 27.03 -5.45
C LEU A 443 -17.36 27.41 -6.93
N ALA A 444 -18.36 26.98 -7.72
CA ALA A 444 -18.45 27.36 -9.12
C ALA A 444 -18.46 28.89 -9.29
N ALA A 445 -19.33 29.58 -8.53
CA ALA A 445 -19.40 31.04 -8.57
C ALA A 445 -18.10 31.71 -8.13
N GLN A 446 -17.46 31.20 -7.07
CA GLN A 446 -16.19 31.74 -6.53
C GLN A 446 -15.02 31.63 -7.52
N HIS A 447 -14.98 30.57 -8.35
CA HIS A 447 -13.88 30.29 -9.24
C HIS A 447 -14.17 30.58 -10.73
N GLY A 448 -15.22 31.40 -11.03
CA GLY A 448 -15.52 31.86 -12.37
C GLY A 448 -16.12 30.77 -13.28
N PHE A 449 -16.95 29.90 -12.71
CA PHE A 449 -17.73 28.94 -13.47
C PHE A 449 -19.21 29.30 -13.48
N VAL A 450 -19.88 28.96 -14.57
CA VAL A 450 -21.34 28.95 -14.69
C VAL A 450 -21.81 27.51 -14.77
N ALA A 451 -22.79 27.16 -13.94
CA ALA A 451 -23.43 25.85 -13.99
C ALA A 451 -24.28 25.74 -15.27
N VAL A 452 -24.00 24.73 -16.09
CA VAL A 452 -24.76 24.43 -17.31
C VAL A 452 -25.82 23.39 -17.04
N GLU A 453 -25.43 22.30 -16.36
CA GLU A 453 -26.37 21.25 -15.93
C GLU A 453 -25.88 20.59 -14.65
N THR A 454 -26.82 20.33 -13.73
CA THR A 454 -26.64 19.44 -12.57
C THR A 454 -27.73 18.38 -12.62
N ARG A 455 -27.34 17.11 -12.79
CA ARG A 455 -28.27 15.99 -12.97
C ARG A 455 -28.11 14.98 -11.85
N ALA A 456 -29.18 14.72 -11.09
CA ALA A 456 -29.20 13.63 -10.12
C ALA A 456 -29.22 12.27 -10.84
N ALA A 457 -28.43 11.32 -10.35
CA ALA A 457 -28.31 9.98 -10.92
C ALA A 457 -27.88 8.95 -9.87
N ALA A 458 -28.20 7.68 -10.12
CA ALA A 458 -27.57 6.55 -9.43
C ALA A 458 -26.23 6.26 -10.11
N LEU A 459 -25.12 6.53 -9.41
CA LEU A 459 -23.77 6.41 -9.95
C LEU A 459 -23.33 4.95 -10.05
N ARG A 460 -23.65 4.17 -9.03
CA ARG A 460 -23.32 2.72 -8.91
C ARG A 460 -24.24 2.04 -7.89
N ARG A 461 -24.00 0.74 -7.66
CA ARG A 461 -24.65 -0.04 -6.59
C ARG A 461 -23.63 -0.51 -5.58
N GLU A 462 -23.96 -0.40 -4.29
CA GLU A 462 -23.19 -0.98 -3.19
C GLU A 462 -24.13 -1.78 -2.27
N HIS A 463 -23.73 -3.02 -1.96
CA HIS A 463 -24.55 -3.93 -1.15
C HIS A 463 -26.04 -4.02 -1.60
N GLY A 464 -26.28 -4.00 -2.90
CA GLY A 464 -27.62 -4.07 -3.49
C GLY A 464 -28.40 -2.75 -3.47
N ARG A 465 -27.86 -1.66 -2.91
CA ARG A 465 -28.49 -0.31 -2.86
C ARG A 465 -27.84 0.62 -3.88
N GLU A 466 -28.64 1.51 -4.43
CA GLU A 466 -28.13 2.55 -5.32
C GLU A 466 -27.41 3.64 -4.52
N VAL A 467 -26.24 4.03 -5.00
CA VAL A 467 -25.51 5.20 -4.49
C VAL A 467 -25.93 6.40 -5.32
N ALA A 468 -26.69 7.30 -4.68
CA ALA A 468 -27.17 8.53 -5.30
C ALA A 468 -26.04 9.55 -5.41
N GLY A 469 -26.02 10.30 -6.49
CA GLY A 469 -25.09 11.38 -6.70
C GLY A 469 -25.55 12.37 -7.74
N HIS A 470 -24.66 13.28 -8.08
CA HIS A 470 -24.90 14.30 -9.09
C HIS A 470 -23.79 14.28 -10.14
N LEU A 471 -24.20 14.41 -11.40
CA LEU A 471 -23.34 14.76 -12.51
C LEU A 471 -23.40 16.26 -12.68
N VAL A 472 -22.27 16.91 -12.73
CA VAL A 472 -22.18 18.37 -12.81
C VAL A 472 -21.40 18.76 -14.05
N LEU A 473 -21.96 19.67 -14.85
CA LEU A 473 -21.30 20.28 -15.99
C LEU A 473 -21.22 21.78 -15.78
N LEU A 474 -20.01 22.27 -15.70
CA LEU A 474 -19.69 23.69 -15.55
C LEU A 474 -18.98 24.22 -16.77
N ARG A 475 -19.10 25.51 -17.01
CA ARG A 475 -18.38 26.22 -18.07
C ARG A 475 -17.61 27.38 -17.48
N ARG A 476 -16.33 27.50 -17.81
CA ARG A 476 -15.50 28.64 -17.43
C ARG A 476 -16.01 29.92 -18.12
N THR A 477 -16.11 31.01 -17.37
CA THR A 477 -16.53 32.34 -17.89
C THR A 477 -15.46 32.99 -18.75
#